data_40e39c621785ef1be1542a3eeefd6955
#
_entry.id   40e39c621785ef1be1542a3eeefd6955
#
_cell.length_a   1.000
_cell.length_b   1.000
_cell.length_c   1.000
_cell.angle_alpha   90.00
_cell.angle_beta   90.00
_cell.angle_gamma   90.00
#
_symmetry.space_group_name_H-M   'P 1'
#
loop_
_entity.id
_entity.type
_entity.pdbx_description
1 polymer ?
#
loop_
_entity_poly.entity_id
_entity_poly.type
_entity_poly.pdbx_seq_one_letter_code
_entity_poly.pdbx_strand_id
1 'polypeptide(L)'
;NPSIPFHSGANHFYDPEIKPFLNPDFVDSTESLRSFFVSILIALYLVFRWLRSKSRMREEHHLDKYVRRLLEIEQEQVDLDEGGSDGNEVLKLEELLDEVTKLRREALISFSANEFRDDAGVECFLMLSSSLSEKINAKLTRQRLCAQIAALQGKVSCSD
;
A
#
# COMPACT_ATOMS: atom_id res chain seq x y z
N ASN A 1 6.89 32.86 -86.18
CA ASN A 1 7.22 32.10 -84.95
C ASN A 1 6.21 30.95 -84.83
N PRO A 2 6.66 29.69 -84.93
CA PRO A 2 5.77 28.58 -84.69
C PRO A 2 5.49 28.47 -83.21
N SER A 3 4.30 28.78 -82.80
CA SER A 3 3.82 28.46 -81.46
C SER A 3 3.67 26.93 -81.36
N ILE A 4 4.50 26.29 -80.66
CA ILE A 4 4.40 24.89 -80.36
C ILE A 4 3.17 24.69 -79.41
N PRO A 5 2.14 23.95 -79.85
CA PRO A 5 0.99 23.74 -78.95
C PRO A 5 1.44 22.89 -77.75
N PHE A 6 1.35 23.47 -76.56
CA PHE A 6 1.53 22.73 -75.32
C PHE A 6 0.49 21.65 -75.23
N HIS A 7 1.00 20.41 -75.03
CA HIS A 7 0.17 19.24 -74.79
C HIS A 7 -0.67 19.46 -73.52
N SER A 8 -1.97 19.18 -73.57
CA SER A 8 -2.89 19.41 -72.43
C SER A 8 -2.48 18.75 -71.12
N GLY A 9 -1.63 17.73 -71.20
CA GLY A 9 -1.01 17.10 -70.02
C GLY A 9 0.12 17.91 -69.37
N ALA A 10 0.72 18.88 -70.10
CA ALA A 10 1.77 19.73 -69.55
C ALA A 10 1.19 20.85 -68.68
N ASN A 11 -0.02 21.31 -68.99
CA ASN A 11 -0.70 22.28 -68.14
C ASN A 11 -1.00 21.73 -66.75
N HIS A 12 -1.26 20.44 -66.62
CA HIS A 12 -1.51 19.78 -65.31
C HIS A 12 -0.24 19.69 -64.45
N PHE A 13 0.92 19.78 -65.11
CA PHE A 13 2.22 19.72 -64.40
C PHE A 13 2.73 21.09 -63.95
N TYR A 14 2.36 22.15 -64.70
CA TYR A 14 2.81 23.53 -64.45
C TYR A 14 1.80 24.36 -63.64
N ASP A 15 0.54 23.95 -63.63
CA ASP A 15 -0.50 24.58 -62.80
C ASP A 15 -1.23 23.48 -62.06
N PRO A 16 -0.65 22.97 -60.97
CA PRO A 16 -1.31 21.98 -60.13
C PRO A 16 -2.51 22.65 -59.46
N GLU A 17 -3.69 22.46 -60.01
CA GLU A 17 -4.98 22.72 -59.34
C GLU A 17 -5.14 21.78 -58.09
N ILE A 18 -4.08 21.19 -57.68
CA ILE A 18 -4.00 20.50 -56.40
C ILE A 18 -3.92 21.60 -55.35
N LYS A 19 -5.10 22.14 -55.03
CA LYS A 19 -5.24 22.86 -53.77
C LYS A 19 -4.64 21.96 -52.68
N PRO A 20 -3.56 22.41 -52.00
CA PRO A 20 -3.00 21.58 -50.93
C PRO A 20 -4.16 21.23 -49.98
N PHE A 21 -4.37 19.95 -49.73
CA PHE A 21 -5.44 19.39 -48.88
C PHE A 21 -5.46 20.04 -47.51
N LEU A 22 -4.38 20.73 -47.16
CA LEU A 22 -4.19 21.54 -45.96
C LEU A 22 -4.00 22.99 -46.38
N ASN A 23 -4.98 23.84 -46.11
CA ASN A 23 -4.86 25.28 -46.22
C ASN A 23 -3.67 25.74 -45.35
N PRO A 24 -2.73 26.54 -45.88
CA PRO A 24 -1.61 27.05 -45.08
C PRO A 24 -2.07 27.81 -43.83
N ASP A 25 -3.21 28.52 -43.90
CA ASP A 25 -3.83 29.19 -42.76
C ASP A 25 -4.31 28.19 -41.68
N PHE A 26 -4.65 26.97 -42.07
CA PHE A 26 -5.03 25.90 -41.12
C PHE A 26 -3.82 25.30 -40.45
N VAL A 27 -2.70 25.22 -41.13
CA VAL A 27 -1.44 24.72 -40.55
C VAL A 27 -0.89 25.70 -39.50
N ASP A 28 -0.89 27.00 -39.81
CA ASP A 28 -0.46 28.05 -38.86
C ASP A 28 -1.39 28.16 -37.65
N SER A 29 -2.71 28.01 -37.83
CA SER A 29 -3.65 27.99 -36.72
C SER A 29 -3.55 26.70 -35.87
N THR A 30 -3.18 25.55 -36.47
CA THR A 30 -2.99 24.30 -35.77
C THR A 30 -1.64 24.20 -35.04
N GLU A 31 -0.63 24.96 -35.43
CA GLU A 31 0.66 24.97 -34.76
C GLU A 31 0.55 25.52 -33.30
N SER A 32 -0.22 26.58 -33.14
CA SER A 32 -0.57 27.13 -31.82
C SER A 32 -1.39 26.14 -30.98
N LEU A 33 -2.41 25.49 -31.61
CA LEU A 33 -3.23 24.48 -30.98
C LEU A 33 -2.43 23.23 -30.56
N ARG A 34 -1.50 22.80 -31.40
CA ARG A 34 -0.62 21.65 -31.11
C ARG A 34 0.24 21.89 -29.87
N SER A 35 0.84 23.05 -29.73
CA SER A 35 1.61 23.45 -28.55
C SER A 35 0.73 23.45 -27.29
N PHE A 36 -0.52 23.95 -27.41
CA PHE A 36 -1.50 23.96 -26.34
C PHE A 36 -1.90 22.54 -25.90
N PHE A 37 -2.18 21.63 -26.83
CA PHE A 37 -2.49 20.23 -26.51
C PHE A 37 -1.33 19.50 -25.82
N VAL A 38 -0.10 19.70 -26.27
CA VAL A 38 1.09 19.13 -25.62
C VAL A 38 1.23 19.65 -24.19
N SER A 39 0.99 20.95 -23.99
CA SER A 39 1.05 21.56 -22.66
C SER A 39 -0.03 21.00 -21.73
N ILE A 40 -1.25 20.80 -22.21
CA ILE A 40 -2.35 20.16 -21.45
C ILE A 40 -2.01 18.72 -21.10
N LEU A 41 -1.47 17.93 -22.03
CA LEU A 41 -1.09 16.55 -21.78
C LEU A 41 0.00 16.44 -20.72
N ILE A 42 0.99 17.33 -20.76
CA ILE A 42 2.05 17.39 -19.75
C ILE A 42 1.45 17.77 -18.39
N ALA A 43 0.57 18.77 -18.33
CA ALA A 43 -0.09 19.19 -17.12
C ALA A 43 -0.95 18.06 -16.53
N LEU A 44 -1.75 17.38 -17.34
CA LEU A 44 -2.55 16.23 -16.93
C LEU A 44 -1.68 15.08 -16.42
N TYR A 45 -0.57 14.79 -17.09
CA TYR A 45 0.38 13.78 -16.66
C TYR A 45 1.00 14.11 -15.28
N LEU A 46 1.39 15.37 -15.07
CA LEU A 46 1.93 15.84 -13.79
C LEU A 46 0.90 15.77 -12.67
N VAL A 47 -0.34 16.19 -12.95
CA VAL A 47 -1.45 16.10 -11.99
C VAL A 47 -1.75 14.64 -11.65
N PHE A 48 -1.82 13.76 -12.66
CA PHE A 48 -2.05 12.33 -12.45
C PHE A 48 -0.92 11.67 -11.64
N ARG A 49 0.33 12.01 -11.97
CA ARG A 49 1.51 11.55 -11.22
C ARG A 49 1.48 12.04 -9.77
N TRP A 50 1.10 13.30 -9.55
CA TRP A 50 0.99 13.88 -8.21
C TRP A 50 -0.14 13.23 -7.39
N LEU A 51 -1.31 13.02 -7.98
CA LEU A 51 -2.42 12.30 -7.35
C LEU A 51 -2.03 10.86 -6.97
N ARG A 52 -1.34 10.17 -7.87
CA ARG A 52 -0.85 8.80 -7.62
C ARG A 52 0.21 8.75 -6.51
N SER A 53 1.07 9.76 -6.42
CA SER A 53 2.05 9.87 -5.33
C SER A 53 1.36 10.15 -3.99
N LYS A 54 0.31 10.96 -4.00
CA LYS A 54 -0.43 11.31 -2.78
C LYS A 54 -1.29 10.15 -2.24
N SER A 55 -1.79 9.27 -3.11
CA SER A 55 -2.50 8.06 -2.68
C SER A 55 -1.56 7.08 -1.97
N ARG A 56 -0.33 6.90 -2.47
CA ARG A 56 0.68 6.06 -1.81
C ARG A 56 1.04 6.53 -0.40
N MET A 57 1.22 7.82 -0.18
CA MET A 57 1.49 8.36 1.16
C MET A 57 0.34 8.10 2.16
N ARG A 58 -0.91 8.04 1.71
CA ARG A 58 -2.04 7.70 2.58
C ARG A 58 -2.03 6.23 2.98
N GLU A 59 -1.68 5.36 2.06
CA GLU A 59 -1.61 3.91 2.28
C GLU A 59 -0.49 3.58 3.29
N GLU A 60 0.69 4.18 3.15
CA GLU A 60 1.80 4.03 4.09
C GLU A 60 1.43 4.48 5.51
N HIS A 61 0.69 5.58 5.67
CA HIS A 61 0.25 6.05 6.98
C HIS A 61 -0.74 5.11 7.68
N HIS A 62 -1.60 4.42 6.93
CA HIS A 62 -2.52 3.47 7.52
C HIS A 62 -1.80 2.21 8.03
N LEU A 63 -0.88 1.67 7.26
CA LEU A 63 -0.07 0.53 7.66
C LEU A 63 0.82 0.86 8.88
N ASP A 64 1.47 2.03 8.85
CA ASP A 64 2.35 2.51 9.92
C ASP A 64 1.65 2.58 11.28
N LYS A 65 0.37 2.98 11.30
CA LYS A 65 -0.44 3.00 12.52
C LYS A 65 -0.59 1.60 13.14
N TYR A 66 -0.88 0.59 12.34
CA TYR A 66 -1.07 -0.78 12.82
C TYR A 66 0.25 -1.42 13.24
N VAL A 67 1.32 -1.17 12.49
CA VAL A 67 2.67 -1.64 12.84
C VAL A 67 3.14 -1.00 14.15
N ARG A 68 2.94 0.29 14.33
CA ARG A 68 3.29 0.98 15.58
C ARG A 68 2.56 0.38 16.78
N ARG A 69 1.24 0.15 16.67
CA ARG A 69 0.49 -0.47 17.76
C ARG A 69 0.97 -1.87 18.06
N LEU A 70 1.34 -2.64 17.06
CA LEU A 70 1.92 -3.98 17.24
C LEU A 70 3.23 -3.93 17.99
N LEU A 71 4.11 -2.95 17.69
CA LEU A 71 5.38 -2.74 18.42
C LEU A 71 5.16 -2.30 19.86
N GLU A 72 4.14 -1.49 20.14
CA GLU A 72 3.76 -1.11 21.51
C GLU A 72 3.36 -2.34 22.32
N ILE A 73 2.53 -3.24 21.76
CA ILE A 73 2.14 -4.50 22.39
C ILE A 73 3.37 -5.40 22.62
N GLU A 74 4.29 -5.48 21.66
CA GLU A 74 5.54 -6.23 21.82
C GLU A 74 6.39 -5.66 22.97
N GLN A 75 6.47 -4.33 23.09
CA GLN A 75 7.17 -3.68 24.18
C GLN A 75 6.51 -3.97 25.53
N GLU A 76 5.19 -3.86 25.64
CA GLU A 76 4.44 -4.22 26.86
C GLU A 76 4.67 -5.67 27.26
N GLN A 77 4.78 -6.59 26.29
CA GLN A 77 5.10 -7.98 26.52
C GLN A 77 6.53 -8.16 27.09
N VAL A 78 7.50 -7.38 26.61
CA VAL A 78 8.88 -7.41 27.11
C VAL A 78 8.96 -6.83 28.53
N ASP A 79 8.26 -5.72 28.78
CA ASP A 79 8.21 -5.07 30.09
C ASP A 79 7.61 -5.99 31.18
N LEU A 80 6.63 -6.84 30.78
CA LEU A 80 6.09 -7.88 31.67
C LEU A 80 7.11 -8.96 32.03
N ASP A 81 8.06 -9.26 31.13
CA ASP A 81 9.12 -10.21 31.40
C ASP A 81 10.14 -9.68 32.44
N GLU A 82 10.42 -8.38 32.43
CA GLU A 82 11.38 -7.74 33.32
C GLU A 82 10.78 -7.43 34.69
N GLY A 83 9.45 -7.30 34.77
CA GLY A 83 8.75 -6.87 35.98
C GLY A 83 8.59 -7.91 37.10
N GLY A 84 9.03 -9.16 36.89
CA GLY A 84 8.96 -10.24 37.91
C GLY A 84 7.54 -10.80 38.08
N SER A 85 7.47 -12.06 38.46
CA SER A 85 6.26 -12.92 38.53
C SER A 85 5.18 -12.38 39.49
N ASP A 86 4.41 -11.40 39.05
CA ASP A 86 3.15 -11.02 39.68
C ASP A 86 2.05 -11.99 39.24
N GLY A 87 1.23 -12.50 40.18
CA GLY A 87 0.13 -13.43 39.86
C GLY A 87 -0.92 -12.94 38.86
N ASN A 88 -0.76 -11.71 38.37
CA ASN A 88 -1.61 -11.07 37.37
C ASN A 88 -1.05 -11.12 35.92
N GLU A 89 0.16 -11.73 35.79
CA GLU A 89 0.87 -11.77 34.49
C GLU A 89 0.10 -12.56 33.42
N VAL A 90 -0.53 -13.68 33.82
CA VAL A 90 -1.35 -14.52 32.91
C VAL A 90 -2.52 -13.73 32.35
N LEU A 91 -3.23 -12.97 33.19
CA LEU A 91 -4.36 -12.15 32.73
C LEU A 91 -3.93 -11.05 31.77
N LYS A 92 -2.79 -10.41 32.04
CA LYS A 92 -2.23 -9.39 31.14
C LYS A 92 -1.80 -9.97 29.80
N LEU A 93 -1.19 -11.15 29.78
CA LEU A 93 -0.83 -11.85 28.54
C LEU A 93 -2.06 -12.28 27.73
N GLU A 94 -3.15 -12.69 28.38
CA GLU A 94 -4.43 -12.98 27.72
C GLU A 94 -5.03 -11.70 27.11
N GLU A 95 -4.99 -10.57 27.81
CA GLU A 95 -5.45 -9.28 27.33
C GLU A 95 -4.64 -8.82 26.11
N LEU A 96 -3.30 -8.93 26.15
CA LEU A 96 -2.43 -8.62 25.00
C LEU A 96 -2.71 -9.52 23.80
N LEU A 97 -3.01 -10.79 23.99
CA LEU A 97 -3.36 -11.72 22.93
C LEU A 97 -4.69 -11.32 22.25
N ASP A 98 -5.68 -10.95 23.06
CA ASP A 98 -6.95 -10.47 22.54
C ASP A 98 -6.78 -9.15 21.77
N GLU A 99 -5.94 -8.25 22.25
CA GLU A 99 -5.62 -7.00 21.56
C GLU A 99 -4.94 -7.23 20.21
N VAL A 100 -3.94 -8.12 20.12
CA VAL A 100 -3.31 -8.51 18.84
C VAL A 100 -4.34 -9.08 17.87
N THR A 101 -5.23 -9.94 18.35
CA THR A 101 -6.27 -10.57 17.54
C THR A 101 -7.27 -9.52 17.01
N LYS A 102 -7.66 -8.57 17.83
CA LYS A 102 -8.53 -7.46 17.47
C LYS A 102 -7.86 -6.55 16.45
N LEU A 103 -6.61 -6.16 16.71
CA LEU A 103 -5.81 -5.33 15.81
C LEU A 103 -5.66 -5.97 14.43
N ARG A 104 -5.38 -7.28 14.39
CA ARG A 104 -5.28 -8.04 13.14
C ARG A 104 -6.59 -8.03 12.36
N ARG A 105 -7.73 -8.21 13.04
CA ARG A 105 -9.07 -8.17 12.41
C ARG A 105 -9.35 -6.78 11.83
N GLU A 106 -9.11 -5.72 12.60
CA GLU A 106 -9.32 -4.34 12.17
C GLU A 106 -8.44 -3.98 10.96
N ALA A 107 -7.17 -4.38 11.01
CA ALA A 107 -6.24 -4.18 9.90
C ALA A 107 -6.71 -4.89 8.63
N LEU A 108 -7.10 -6.17 8.71
CA LEU A 108 -7.60 -6.93 7.56
C LEU A 108 -8.86 -6.32 6.95
N ILE A 109 -9.80 -5.84 7.78
CA ILE A 109 -11.01 -5.13 7.29
C ILE A 109 -10.60 -3.84 6.58
N SER A 110 -9.69 -3.07 7.17
CA SER A 110 -9.20 -1.82 6.59
C SER A 110 -8.46 -2.06 5.27
N PHE A 111 -7.64 -3.10 5.19
CA PHE A 111 -6.89 -3.45 3.99
C PHE A 111 -7.82 -3.94 2.87
N SER A 112 -8.83 -4.76 3.19
CA SER A 112 -9.80 -5.23 2.20
C SER A 112 -10.71 -4.11 1.67
N ALA A 113 -11.07 -3.13 2.51
CA ALA A 113 -11.94 -2.02 2.12
C ALA A 113 -11.23 -0.99 1.23
N ASN A 114 -9.92 -0.85 1.35
CA ASN A 114 -9.14 0.17 0.65
C ASN A 114 -8.42 -0.35 -0.61
N GLU A 115 -8.67 -1.59 -1.06
CA GLU A 115 -7.91 -2.22 -2.17
C GLU A 115 -6.39 -1.98 -2.02
N PHE A 116 -5.85 -2.33 -0.85
CA PHE A 116 -4.43 -2.15 -0.57
C PHE A 116 -3.60 -2.84 -1.65
N ARG A 117 -2.84 -2.04 -2.38
CA ARG A 117 -2.03 -2.48 -3.51
C ARG A 117 -0.62 -2.92 -3.09
N ASP A 118 -0.28 -2.69 -1.82
CA ASP A 118 1.00 -3.09 -1.25
C ASP A 118 0.87 -4.43 -0.53
N ASP A 119 0.82 -5.49 -1.32
CA ASP A 119 0.75 -6.87 -0.83
C ASP A 119 1.92 -7.20 0.11
N ALA A 120 3.12 -6.64 -0.12
CA ALA A 120 4.30 -6.91 0.69
C ALA A 120 4.20 -6.32 2.10
N GLY A 121 3.66 -5.12 2.24
CA GLY A 121 3.45 -4.49 3.54
C GLY A 121 2.40 -5.21 4.37
N VAL A 122 1.31 -5.64 3.74
CA VAL A 122 0.24 -6.43 4.38
C VAL A 122 0.79 -7.80 4.83
N GLU A 123 1.55 -8.47 3.98
CA GLU A 123 2.17 -9.75 4.30
C GLU A 123 3.13 -9.62 5.50
N CYS A 124 3.98 -8.61 5.50
CA CYS A 124 4.88 -8.31 6.61
C CYS A 124 4.12 -8.08 7.92
N PHE A 125 3.04 -7.29 7.91
CA PHE A 125 2.18 -7.09 9.10
C PHE A 125 1.56 -8.40 9.59
N LEU A 126 1.06 -9.24 8.68
CA LEU A 126 0.48 -10.54 9.04
C LEU A 126 1.51 -11.48 9.65
N MET A 127 2.73 -11.51 9.12
CA MET A 127 3.84 -12.30 9.68
C MET A 127 4.22 -11.83 11.08
N LEU A 128 4.38 -10.52 11.28
CA LEU A 128 4.70 -9.93 12.58
C LEU A 128 3.61 -10.20 13.61
N SER A 129 2.34 -10.00 13.25
CA SER A 129 1.21 -10.25 14.16
C SER A 129 1.07 -11.74 14.52
N SER A 130 1.36 -12.65 13.60
CA SER A 130 1.37 -14.08 13.85
C SER A 130 2.51 -14.48 14.79
N SER A 131 3.72 -13.99 14.53
CA SER A 131 4.90 -14.24 15.36
C SER A 131 4.71 -13.74 16.80
N LEU A 132 4.12 -12.55 16.98
CA LEU A 132 3.81 -12.01 18.30
C LEU A 132 2.76 -12.85 19.03
N SER A 133 1.69 -13.26 18.33
CA SER A 133 0.67 -14.16 18.91
C SER A 133 1.27 -15.50 19.36
N GLU A 134 2.18 -16.08 18.58
CA GLU A 134 2.88 -17.32 18.94
C GLU A 134 3.76 -17.14 20.16
N LYS A 135 4.51 -16.03 20.25
CA LYS A 135 5.34 -15.71 21.44
C LYS A 135 4.48 -15.61 22.70
N ILE A 136 3.36 -14.88 22.64
CA ILE A 136 2.44 -14.71 23.78
C ILE A 136 1.83 -16.07 24.18
N ASN A 137 1.35 -16.86 23.22
CA ASN A 137 0.79 -18.18 23.48
C ASN A 137 1.82 -19.15 24.09
N ALA A 138 3.06 -19.14 23.64
CA ALA A 138 4.13 -19.95 24.21
C ALA A 138 4.38 -19.59 25.67
N LYS A 139 4.36 -18.29 26.02
CA LYS A 139 4.49 -17.82 27.39
C LYS A 139 3.32 -18.24 28.27
N LEU A 140 2.09 -18.02 27.80
CA LEU A 140 0.87 -18.46 28.48
C LEU A 140 0.89 -19.96 28.81
N THR A 141 1.26 -20.76 27.80
CA THR A 141 1.37 -22.22 27.99
C THR A 141 2.41 -22.59 29.03
N ARG A 142 3.58 -21.97 28.98
CA ARG A 142 4.65 -22.18 29.96
C ARG A 142 4.21 -21.83 31.39
N GLN A 143 3.56 -20.68 31.57
CA GLN A 143 3.09 -20.24 32.90
C GLN A 143 1.99 -21.14 33.43
N ARG A 144 1.04 -21.56 32.61
CA ARG A 144 -0.02 -22.50 32.99
C ARG A 144 0.56 -23.85 33.39
N LEU A 145 1.58 -24.35 32.66
CA LEU A 145 2.28 -25.60 33.03
C LEU A 145 3.00 -25.44 34.35
N CYS A 146 3.73 -24.35 34.57
CA CYS A 146 4.42 -24.09 35.84
C CYS A 146 3.42 -24.05 37.03
N ALA A 147 2.28 -23.38 36.85
CA ALA A 147 1.24 -23.32 37.87
C ALA A 147 0.65 -24.72 38.18
N GLN A 148 0.43 -25.55 37.16
CA GLN A 148 -0.05 -26.92 37.35
C GLN A 148 0.94 -27.79 38.08
N ILE A 149 2.23 -27.70 37.74
CA ILE A 149 3.30 -28.45 38.42
C ILE A 149 3.40 -28.04 39.89
N ALA A 150 3.35 -26.73 40.18
CA ALA A 150 3.37 -26.23 41.55
C ALA A 150 2.15 -26.74 42.37
N ALA A 151 0.97 -26.76 41.76
CA ALA A 151 -0.25 -27.28 42.39
C ALA A 151 -0.18 -28.80 42.69
N LEU A 152 0.47 -29.57 41.83
CA LEU A 152 0.68 -31.01 42.05
C LEU A 152 1.72 -31.27 43.14
N GLN A 153 2.83 -30.51 43.19
CA GLN A 153 3.84 -30.62 44.23
C GLN A 153 3.29 -30.24 45.59
N GLY A 154 2.47 -29.21 45.70
CA GLY A 154 1.81 -28.84 46.94
C GLY A 154 0.85 -29.90 47.47
N LYS A 155 0.21 -30.70 46.60
CA LYS A 155 -0.64 -31.83 47.01
C LYS A 155 0.16 -33.03 47.53
N VAL A 156 1.34 -33.28 46.99
CA VAL A 156 2.20 -34.38 47.42
C VAL A 156 2.82 -34.09 48.82
N SER A 157 3.14 -32.83 49.09
CA SER A 157 3.69 -32.42 50.39
C SER A 157 2.68 -32.40 51.56
N CYS A 158 1.38 -32.40 51.29
CA CYS A 158 0.31 -32.44 52.31
C CYS A 158 -0.22 -33.86 52.59
N SER A 159 0.36 -34.90 51.98
CA SER A 159 -0.11 -36.29 52.09
C SER A 159 0.79 -37.15 52.99
N ASP A 160 1.82 -36.57 53.63
CA ASP A 160 2.65 -37.18 54.66
C ASP A 160 2.24 -36.61 56.05
#